data_64885d70c8c62f3b94cc84ee2d4abde0
#
_entry.id   64885d70c8c62f3b94cc84ee2d4abde0
#
_cell.length_a   1.000
_cell.length_b   1.000
_cell.length_c   1.000
_cell.angle_alpha   90.00
_cell.angle_beta   90.00
_cell.angle_gamma   90.00
#
_symmetry.space_group_name_H-M   'P 1'
#
loop_
_entity.id
_entity.type
_entity.pdbx_description
1 polymer ?
#
loop_
_entity_poly.entity_id
_entity_poly.type
_entity_poly.pdbx_seq_one_letter_code
_entity_poly.pdbx_strand_id
1 'polypeptide(L)'
;KVLVDGKSVGAVKSYTFKNVTKDHTIEAIFMKSNGNPQTGVFVDVAEGSYYEEAIDWAVEKGITNGVSSNMFAPNDPCTRAQIVTFLWRAAGSPAPKSMSSFTDVPADAFYAKAVAWAVENGITSGTGEGKFSPNSTCTRAQAVTFLYRASGSPAVSGKAEFSDVSSTAFYAEAVAWA
;
A
#
# COMPACT_ATOMS: atom_id res chain seq x y z
N LYS A 1 -19.70 2.06 8.61
CA LYS A 1 -19.80 1.45 9.95
C LYS A 1 -20.97 2.03 10.74
N VAL A 2 -21.44 1.29 11.73
CA VAL A 2 -22.49 1.77 12.66
C VAL A 2 -21.85 1.96 14.04
N LEU A 3 -22.11 3.13 14.65
CA LEU A 3 -21.75 3.40 16.04
C LEU A 3 -23.02 3.34 16.89
N VAL A 4 -22.96 2.71 18.05
CA VAL A 4 -24.02 2.70 19.07
C VAL A 4 -23.41 3.24 20.35
N ASP A 5 -23.97 4.33 20.87
CA ASP A 5 -23.45 5.05 22.03
C ASP A 5 -21.95 5.40 21.87
N GLY A 6 -21.57 5.80 20.66
CA GLY A 6 -20.19 6.15 20.31
C GLY A 6 -19.24 4.99 20.11
N LYS A 7 -19.68 3.72 20.28
CA LYS A 7 -18.88 2.51 20.08
C LYS A 7 -19.21 1.84 18.77
N SER A 8 -18.18 1.41 18.02
CA SER A 8 -18.37 0.69 16.77
C SER A 8 -18.99 -0.69 17.01
N VAL A 9 -20.05 -1.00 16.27
CA VAL A 9 -20.67 -2.32 16.21
C VAL A 9 -20.45 -2.96 14.81
N GLY A 10 -19.53 -2.38 14.02
CA GLY A 10 -19.20 -2.88 12.70
C GLY A 10 -20.18 -2.42 11.61
N ALA A 11 -20.15 -3.12 10.47
CA ALA A 11 -21.06 -2.89 9.34
C ALA A 11 -22.28 -3.82 9.47
N VAL A 12 -23.22 -3.47 10.33
CA VAL A 12 -24.43 -4.25 10.54
C VAL A 12 -25.60 -3.71 9.73
N LYS A 13 -26.47 -4.60 9.22
CA LYS A 13 -27.71 -4.21 8.50
C LYS A 13 -28.82 -3.77 9.45
N SER A 14 -28.77 -4.21 10.70
CA SER A 14 -29.73 -3.88 11.75
C SER A 14 -29.06 -3.97 13.11
N TYR A 15 -29.54 -3.17 14.05
CA TYR A 15 -29.15 -3.24 15.45
C TYR A 15 -30.38 -3.22 16.33
N THR A 16 -30.46 -4.10 17.32
CA THR A 16 -31.59 -4.21 18.21
C THR A 16 -31.17 -3.84 19.64
N PHE A 17 -31.73 -2.76 20.15
CA PHE A 17 -31.61 -2.42 21.57
C PHE A 17 -32.51 -3.34 22.39
N LYS A 18 -31.96 -3.93 23.46
CA LYS A 18 -32.72 -4.76 24.41
C LYS A 18 -32.84 -4.00 25.74
N ASN A 19 -34.04 -4.10 26.38
CA ASN A 19 -34.30 -3.51 27.71
C ASN A 19 -33.92 -2.01 27.77
N VAL A 20 -34.41 -1.22 26.82
CA VAL A 20 -34.14 0.21 26.74
C VAL A 20 -34.69 0.91 27.99
N THR A 21 -33.78 1.44 28.81
CA THR A 21 -34.11 2.18 30.06
C THR A 21 -33.55 3.60 30.07
N LYS A 22 -32.84 3.98 29.01
CA LYS A 22 -32.25 5.31 28.80
C LYS A 22 -32.17 5.62 27.31
N ASP A 23 -31.85 6.86 26.98
CA ASP A 23 -31.60 7.26 25.60
C ASP A 23 -30.34 6.57 25.05
N HIS A 24 -30.40 6.18 23.79
CA HIS A 24 -29.29 5.62 23.03
C HIS A 24 -29.09 6.37 21.74
N THR A 25 -27.85 6.47 21.30
CA THR A 25 -27.51 7.02 20.01
C THR A 25 -27.13 5.92 19.04
N ILE A 26 -27.58 6.05 17.80
CA ILE A 26 -27.12 5.21 16.70
C ILE A 26 -26.67 6.13 15.55
N GLU A 27 -25.48 5.95 15.08
CA GLU A 27 -24.91 6.72 13.98
C GLU A 27 -24.44 5.76 12.89
N ALA A 28 -24.93 5.97 11.67
CA ALA A 28 -24.49 5.23 10.50
C ALA A 28 -23.50 6.09 9.71
N ILE A 29 -22.24 5.70 9.69
CA ILE A 29 -21.19 6.36 8.92
C ILE A 29 -21.11 5.67 7.55
N PHE A 30 -21.56 6.38 6.52
CA PHE A 30 -21.46 5.95 5.13
C PHE A 30 -20.22 6.57 4.52
N MET A 31 -19.31 5.76 4.00
CA MET A 31 -18.27 6.24 3.12
C MET A 31 -18.80 6.29 1.70
N LYS A 32 -18.50 7.37 0.97
CA LYS A 32 -18.88 7.49 -0.44
C LYS A 32 -18.11 6.44 -1.22
N SER A 33 -18.79 5.42 -1.69
CA SER A 33 -18.20 4.42 -2.58
C SER A 33 -17.88 5.07 -3.92
N ASN A 34 -16.62 5.26 -4.23
CA ASN A 34 -16.16 5.68 -5.56
C ASN A 34 -16.24 4.53 -6.58
N GLY A 35 -17.25 3.68 -6.45
CA GLY A 35 -17.45 2.53 -7.34
C GLY A 35 -16.56 1.32 -7.03
N ASN A 36 -15.76 1.37 -5.99
CA ASN A 36 -14.98 0.22 -5.53
C ASN A 36 -15.72 -0.45 -4.35
N PRO A 37 -16.19 -1.69 -4.46
CA PRO A 37 -17.01 -2.35 -3.43
C PRO A 37 -16.26 -2.75 -2.15
N GLN A 38 -15.02 -2.29 -1.95
CA GLN A 38 -14.11 -2.79 -0.92
C GLN A 38 -13.73 -1.79 0.17
N THR A 39 -14.51 -0.74 0.43
CA THR A 39 -14.39 0.05 1.66
C THR A 39 -15.14 -0.64 2.79
N GLY A 40 -14.73 -1.81 3.18
CA GLY A 40 -15.36 -2.56 4.23
C GLY A 40 -14.37 -3.49 4.89
N VAL A 41 -13.92 -3.04 6.03
CA VAL A 41 -13.38 -3.84 7.13
C VAL A 41 -12.72 -5.15 6.68
N PHE A 42 -11.42 -5.09 6.40
CA PHE A 42 -10.62 -6.30 6.39
C PHE A 42 -10.69 -6.94 7.77
N VAL A 43 -11.07 -8.20 7.82
CA VAL A 43 -11.29 -8.91 9.09
C VAL A 43 -10.01 -9.16 9.89
N ASP A 44 -8.86 -9.02 9.23
CA ASP A 44 -7.53 -9.20 9.77
C ASP A 44 -6.81 -7.87 10.10
N VAL A 45 -7.50 -6.74 9.95
CA VAL A 45 -7.03 -5.41 10.39
C VAL A 45 -7.70 -5.09 11.71
N ALA A 46 -6.92 -5.13 12.79
CA ALA A 46 -7.43 -4.87 14.13
C ALA A 46 -7.78 -3.39 14.31
N GLU A 47 -8.94 -3.11 14.90
CA GLU A 47 -9.36 -1.75 15.27
C GLU A 47 -8.33 -1.12 16.22
N GLY A 48 -7.94 0.12 15.95
CA GLY A 48 -6.93 0.86 16.73
C GLY A 48 -5.49 0.42 16.47
N SER A 49 -5.23 -0.48 15.50
CA SER A 49 -3.85 -0.78 15.09
C SER A 49 -3.19 0.44 14.42
N TYR A 50 -1.88 0.58 14.57
CA TYR A 50 -1.12 1.72 14.03
C TYR A 50 -1.19 1.85 12.49
N TYR A 51 -1.57 0.79 11.81
CA TYR A 51 -1.68 0.73 10.36
C TYR A 51 -3.12 0.85 9.83
N GLU A 52 -4.14 0.84 10.70
CA GLU A 52 -5.55 0.86 10.27
C GLU A 52 -5.87 2.08 9.40
N GLU A 53 -5.57 3.29 9.89
CA GLU A 53 -5.84 4.53 9.15
C GLU A 53 -5.09 4.58 7.81
N ALA A 54 -3.86 4.07 7.77
CA ALA A 54 -3.07 4.02 6.55
C ALA A 54 -3.66 3.03 5.53
N ILE A 55 -4.19 1.90 5.98
CA ILE A 55 -4.86 0.92 5.13
C ILE A 55 -6.16 1.50 4.57
N ASP A 56 -6.98 2.11 5.41
CA ASP A 56 -8.25 2.74 5.01
C ASP A 56 -7.99 3.84 3.97
N TRP A 57 -7.00 4.69 4.20
CA TRP A 57 -6.58 5.70 3.24
C TRP A 57 -6.11 5.08 1.91
N ALA A 58 -5.29 4.04 1.96
CA ALA A 58 -4.78 3.39 0.76
C ALA A 58 -5.89 2.72 -0.07
N VAL A 59 -6.89 2.16 0.61
CA VAL A 59 -8.09 1.60 -0.04
C VAL A 59 -8.94 2.72 -0.65
N GLU A 60 -9.20 3.79 0.09
CA GLU A 60 -9.95 4.97 -0.40
C GLU A 60 -9.31 5.56 -1.66
N LYS A 61 -7.97 5.65 -1.68
CA LYS A 61 -7.21 6.15 -2.84
C LYS A 61 -7.05 5.14 -3.97
N GLY A 62 -7.57 3.92 -3.81
CA GLY A 62 -7.44 2.86 -4.82
C GLY A 62 -6.02 2.32 -4.98
N ILE A 63 -5.15 2.56 -3.99
CA ILE A 63 -3.75 2.09 -3.98
C ILE A 63 -3.71 0.58 -3.77
N THR A 64 -4.57 0.07 -2.89
CA THR A 64 -4.69 -1.36 -2.59
C THR A 64 -6.15 -1.80 -2.52
N ASN A 65 -6.38 -3.09 -2.75
CA ASN A 65 -7.67 -3.74 -2.55
C ASN A 65 -7.55 -4.94 -1.59
N GLY A 66 -6.45 -5.03 -0.84
CA GLY A 66 -6.13 -6.20 -0.02
C GLY A 66 -5.62 -7.38 -0.84
N VAL A 67 -5.48 -8.52 -0.18
CA VAL A 67 -5.07 -9.79 -0.80
C VAL A 67 -6.27 -10.65 -1.19
N SER A 68 -7.44 -10.36 -0.60
CA SER A 68 -8.74 -10.92 -0.96
C SER A 68 -9.85 -9.92 -0.71
N SER A 69 -11.12 -10.33 -0.91
CA SER A 69 -12.29 -9.46 -0.70
C SER A 69 -12.44 -8.96 0.75
N ASN A 70 -11.85 -9.63 1.72
CA ASN A 70 -12.01 -9.33 3.14
C ASN A 70 -10.72 -9.46 3.97
N MET A 71 -9.56 -9.64 3.33
CA MET A 71 -8.26 -9.74 4.00
C MET A 71 -7.23 -8.81 3.37
N PHE A 72 -6.47 -8.15 4.22
CA PHE A 72 -5.36 -7.27 3.85
C PHE A 72 -3.99 -7.93 3.98
N ALA A 73 -3.84 -8.86 4.93
CA ALA A 73 -2.60 -9.52 5.34
C ALA A 73 -1.53 -8.52 5.85
N PRO A 74 -1.83 -7.75 6.93
CA PRO A 74 -1.00 -6.64 7.36
C PRO A 74 0.41 -7.05 7.83
N ASN A 75 0.58 -8.30 8.22
CA ASN A 75 1.85 -8.84 8.72
C ASN A 75 2.64 -9.63 7.67
N ASP A 76 2.07 -9.82 6.49
CA ASP A 76 2.75 -10.56 5.42
C ASP A 76 3.79 -9.68 4.70
N PRO A 77 4.92 -10.24 4.30
CA PRO A 77 5.90 -9.50 3.54
C PRO A 77 5.36 -9.15 2.15
N CYS A 78 5.52 -7.90 1.73
CA CYS A 78 5.18 -7.48 0.38
C CYS A 78 6.19 -8.00 -0.64
N THR A 79 5.69 -8.36 -1.82
CA THR A 79 6.54 -8.64 -2.97
C THR A 79 6.99 -7.35 -3.65
N ARG A 80 8.06 -7.44 -4.46
CA ARG A 80 8.53 -6.31 -5.27
C ARG A 80 7.46 -5.80 -6.24
N ALA A 81 6.68 -6.71 -6.83
CA ALA A 81 5.56 -6.37 -7.70
C ALA A 81 4.47 -5.60 -6.97
N GLN A 82 4.15 -5.98 -5.74
CA GLN A 82 3.15 -5.26 -4.93
C GLN A 82 3.61 -3.84 -4.61
N ILE A 83 4.86 -3.64 -4.16
CA ILE A 83 5.37 -2.31 -3.83
C ILE A 83 5.34 -1.38 -5.04
N VAL A 84 5.86 -1.79 -6.21
CA VAL A 84 5.81 -0.91 -7.39
C VAL A 84 4.38 -0.67 -7.88
N THR A 85 3.46 -1.62 -7.67
CA THR A 85 2.04 -1.43 -8.01
C THR A 85 1.39 -0.41 -7.09
N PHE A 86 1.70 -0.41 -5.80
CA PHE A 86 1.22 0.61 -4.87
C PHE A 86 1.71 2.01 -5.27
N LEU A 87 2.99 2.15 -5.58
CA LEU A 87 3.57 3.43 -6.02
C LEU A 87 2.96 3.92 -7.33
N TRP A 88 2.78 3.04 -8.31
CA TRP A 88 2.15 3.37 -9.58
C TRP A 88 0.70 3.82 -9.41
N ARG A 89 -0.07 3.12 -8.56
CA ARG A 89 -1.46 3.51 -8.25
C ARG A 89 -1.52 4.82 -7.48
N ALA A 90 -0.62 5.04 -6.52
CA ALA A 90 -0.52 6.31 -5.79
C ALA A 90 -0.19 7.49 -6.72
N ALA A 91 0.53 7.24 -7.82
CA ALA A 91 0.81 8.21 -8.87
C ALA A 91 -0.37 8.40 -9.86
N GLY A 92 -1.53 7.77 -9.63
CA GLY A 92 -2.72 7.87 -10.49
C GLY A 92 -2.72 6.88 -11.65
N SER A 93 -1.94 5.82 -11.58
CA SER A 93 -1.89 4.73 -12.58
C SER A 93 -1.55 5.22 -14.01
N PRO A 94 -0.52 6.06 -14.21
CA PRO A 94 -0.20 6.59 -15.52
C PRO A 94 0.15 5.47 -16.50
N ALA A 95 -0.29 5.61 -17.75
CA ALA A 95 0.03 4.65 -18.80
C ALA A 95 1.52 4.72 -19.14
N PRO A 96 2.27 3.60 -19.10
CA PRO A 96 3.65 3.60 -19.54
C PRO A 96 3.74 3.76 -21.06
N LYS A 97 4.83 4.34 -21.57
CA LYS A 97 5.08 4.54 -23.00
C LYS A 97 5.34 3.22 -23.71
N SER A 98 5.98 2.28 -23.02
CA SER A 98 6.29 0.93 -23.52
C SER A 98 6.25 -0.08 -22.39
N MET A 99 6.06 -1.34 -22.72
CA MET A 99 6.18 -2.41 -21.73
C MET A 99 7.66 -2.68 -21.40
N SER A 100 7.91 -3.17 -20.17
CA SER A 100 9.27 -3.49 -19.76
C SER A 100 9.83 -4.69 -20.54
N SER A 101 11.16 -4.75 -20.69
CA SER A 101 11.86 -5.83 -21.36
C SER A 101 12.29 -6.97 -20.42
N PHE A 102 11.81 -6.97 -19.17
CA PHE A 102 12.15 -8.03 -18.22
C PHE A 102 11.52 -9.36 -18.61
N THR A 103 12.36 -10.40 -18.63
CA THR A 103 11.96 -11.75 -19.08
C THR A 103 10.99 -12.46 -18.11
N ASP A 104 10.92 -12.01 -16.87
CA ASP A 104 10.08 -12.54 -15.80
C ASP A 104 8.86 -11.67 -15.48
N VAL A 105 8.51 -10.74 -16.39
CA VAL A 105 7.32 -9.88 -16.27
C VAL A 105 6.39 -10.16 -17.46
N PRO A 106 5.43 -11.10 -17.32
CA PRO A 106 4.43 -11.35 -18.34
C PRO A 106 3.62 -10.08 -18.64
N ALA A 107 3.31 -9.86 -19.92
CA ALA A 107 2.61 -8.64 -20.36
C ALA A 107 1.17 -8.52 -19.80
N ASP A 108 0.54 -9.63 -19.45
CA ASP A 108 -0.78 -9.73 -18.85
C ASP A 108 -0.78 -9.74 -17.32
N ALA A 109 0.40 -9.71 -16.69
CA ALA A 109 0.49 -9.65 -15.23
C ALA A 109 -0.10 -8.34 -14.69
N PHE A 110 -0.80 -8.39 -13.55
CA PHE A 110 -1.44 -7.22 -12.93
C PHE A 110 -0.46 -6.07 -12.64
N TYR A 111 0.81 -6.41 -12.48
CA TYR A 111 1.90 -5.47 -12.20
C TYR A 111 2.68 -5.03 -13.45
N ALA A 112 2.38 -5.55 -14.63
CA ALA A 112 3.20 -5.32 -15.81
C ALA A 112 3.33 -3.83 -16.17
N LYS A 113 2.21 -3.08 -16.14
CA LYS A 113 2.20 -1.63 -16.37
C LYS A 113 2.93 -0.86 -15.27
N ALA A 114 2.78 -1.28 -14.01
CA ALA A 114 3.45 -0.66 -12.89
C ALA A 114 4.97 -0.83 -12.97
N VAL A 115 5.45 -2.03 -13.34
CA VAL A 115 6.88 -2.28 -13.56
C VAL A 115 7.42 -1.45 -14.72
N ALA A 116 6.70 -1.38 -15.84
CA ALA A 116 7.09 -0.57 -16.99
C ALA A 116 7.21 0.92 -16.61
N TRP A 117 6.21 1.46 -15.93
CA TRP A 117 6.23 2.83 -15.40
C TRP A 117 7.40 3.06 -14.42
N ALA A 118 7.67 2.11 -13.54
CA ALA A 118 8.76 2.23 -12.57
C ALA A 118 10.14 2.26 -13.25
N VAL A 119 10.31 1.52 -14.37
CA VAL A 119 11.52 1.60 -15.20
C VAL A 119 11.64 2.97 -15.88
N GLU A 120 10.57 3.43 -16.53
CA GLU A 120 10.56 4.72 -17.22
C GLU A 120 10.89 5.91 -16.32
N ASN A 121 10.47 5.82 -15.05
CA ASN A 121 10.71 6.88 -14.05
C ASN A 121 11.96 6.63 -13.20
N GLY A 122 12.83 5.69 -13.58
CA GLY A 122 14.09 5.45 -12.88
C GLY A 122 13.94 4.87 -11.47
N ILE A 123 12.73 4.41 -11.10
CA ILE A 123 12.44 3.85 -9.77
C ILE A 123 13.14 2.50 -9.61
N THR A 124 13.18 1.71 -10.68
CA THR A 124 13.87 0.42 -10.70
C THR A 124 14.61 0.17 -12.01
N SER A 125 15.72 -0.56 -11.93
CA SER A 125 16.44 -1.15 -13.06
C SER A 125 16.42 -2.69 -13.04
N GLY A 126 15.58 -3.28 -12.16
CA GLY A 126 15.52 -4.73 -11.98
C GLY A 126 16.49 -5.25 -10.94
N THR A 127 16.75 -6.56 -11.00
CA THR A 127 17.66 -7.27 -10.08
C THR A 127 18.91 -7.82 -10.78
N GLY A 128 19.05 -7.53 -12.05
CA GLY A 128 20.12 -8.05 -12.91
C GLY A 128 19.62 -9.10 -13.91
N GLU A 129 20.47 -9.46 -14.85
CA GLU A 129 20.20 -10.50 -15.85
C GLU A 129 18.85 -10.37 -16.61
N GLY A 130 18.41 -9.14 -16.84
CA GLY A 130 17.12 -8.90 -17.51
C GLY A 130 15.90 -9.30 -16.70
N LYS A 131 16.00 -9.36 -15.37
CA LYS A 131 14.94 -9.74 -14.46
C LYS A 131 14.51 -8.60 -13.53
N PHE A 132 13.23 -8.55 -13.22
CA PHE A 132 12.63 -7.69 -12.20
C PHE A 132 12.48 -8.40 -10.84
N SER A 133 12.33 -9.73 -10.86
CA SER A 133 12.04 -10.59 -9.71
C SER A 133 10.73 -10.22 -8.98
N PRO A 134 9.58 -10.24 -9.68
CA PRO A 134 8.31 -9.71 -9.19
C PRO A 134 7.83 -10.36 -7.89
N ASN A 135 8.04 -11.66 -7.74
CA ASN A 135 7.56 -12.45 -6.60
C ASN A 135 8.55 -12.48 -5.42
N SER A 136 9.74 -11.90 -5.58
CA SER A 136 10.68 -11.81 -4.47
C SER A 136 10.19 -10.85 -3.40
N THR A 137 10.42 -11.18 -2.14
CA THR A 137 10.15 -10.29 -1.01
C THR A 137 10.90 -8.98 -1.19
N CYS A 138 10.20 -7.86 -1.04
CA CYS A 138 10.79 -6.54 -1.05
C CYS A 138 11.38 -6.23 0.34
N THR A 139 12.70 -6.08 0.42
CA THR A 139 13.34 -5.68 1.67
C THR A 139 13.01 -4.23 2.04
N ARG A 140 13.15 -3.86 3.33
CA ARG A 140 12.99 -2.47 3.78
C ARG A 140 13.88 -1.50 2.98
N ALA A 141 15.13 -1.90 2.72
CA ALA A 141 16.08 -1.13 1.92
C ALA A 141 15.60 -0.92 0.47
N GLN A 142 15.03 -1.94 -0.15
CA GLN A 142 14.44 -1.82 -1.48
C GLN A 142 13.18 -0.96 -1.47
N ALA A 143 12.30 -1.14 -0.49
CA ALA A 143 11.06 -0.38 -0.38
C ALA A 143 11.34 1.12 -0.22
N VAL A 144 12.24 1.51 0.71
CA VAL A 144 12.60 2.92 0.91
C VAL A 144 13.30 3.50 -0.32
N THR A 145 14.11 2.70 -1.04
CA THR A 145 14.74 3.14 -2.28
C THR A 145 13.72 3.41 -3.39
N PHE A 146 12.68 2.56 -3.51
CA PHE A 146 11.60 2.79 -4.45
C PHE A 146 10.81 4.06 -4.11
N LEU A 147 10.49 4.28 -2.83
CA LEU A 147 9.81 5.48 -2.35
C LEU A 147 10.64 6.75 -2.65
N TYR A 148 11.92 6.75 -2.30
CA TYR A 148 12.84 7.85 -2.54
C TYR A 148 12.91 8.23 -4.03
N ARG A 149 13.09 7.22 -4.90
CA ARG A 149 13.14 7.44 -6.34
C ARG A 149 11.80 7.88 -6.92
N ALA A 150 10.70 7.33 -6.45
CA ALA A 150 9.36 7.76 -6.84
C ALA A 150 9.05 9.21 -6.44
N SER A 151 9.72 9.71 -5.39
CA SER A 151 9.67 11.12 -4.97
C SER A 151 10.64 12.04 -5.74
N GLY A 152 11.29 11.52 -6.79
CA GLY A 152 12.21 12.28 -7.63
C GLY A 152 13.64 12.39 -7.08
N SER A 153 14.03 11.51 -6.15
CA SER A 153 15.36 11.48 -5.53
C SER A 153 15.81 12.86 -5.01
N PRO A 154 15.04 13.50 -4.10
CA PRO A 154 15.38 14.82 -3.60
C PRO A 154 16.75 14.82 -2.90
N ALA A 155 17.44 15.95 -2.96
CA ALA A 155 18.74 16.11 -2.31
C ALA A 155 18.63 15.85 -0.80
N VAL A 156 19.55 15.08 -0.25
CA VAL A 156 19.60 14.72 1.18
C VAL A 156 20.74 15.49 1.85
N SER A 157 20.42 16.15 2.97
CA SER A 157 21.41 16.77 3.83
C SER A 157 21.69 15.87 5.03
N GLY A 158 22.88 15.28 5.10
CA GLY A 158 23.27 14.40 6.19
C GLY A 158 23.39 12.93 5.81
N LYS A 159 23.53 12.09 6.81
CA LYS A 159 23.65 10.63 6.69
C LYS A 159 22.64 9.96 7.60
N ALA A 160 22.17 8.78 7.23
CA ALA A 160 21.39 7.96 8.12
C ALA A 160 22.24 7.54 9.34
N GLU A 161 21.68 7.73 10.54
CA GLU A 161 22.38 7.41 11.81
C GLU A 161 22.13 5.97 12.28
N PHE A 162 21.84 5.05 11.35
CA PHE A 162 21.64 3.65 11.65
C PHE A 162 22.96 2.87 11.52
N SER A 163 23.32 2.10 12.56
CA SER A 163 24.58 1.36 12.61
C SER A 163 24.70 0.25 11.56
N ASP A 164 23.57 -0.22 11.02
CA ASP A 164 23.47 -1.25 9.98
C ASP A 164 23.34 -0.69 8.56
N VAL A 165 23.46 0.64 8.40
CA VAL A 165 23.41 1.32 7.09
C VAL A 165 24.80 1.79 6.70
N SER A 166 25.47 1.03 5.82
CA SER A 166 26.75 1.46 5.25
C SER A 166 26.54 2.70 4.37
N SER A 167 27.43 3.68 4.50
CA SER A 167 27.40 4.90 3.67
C SER A 167 27.62 4.64 2.17
N THR A 168 28.12 3.45 1.80
CA THR A 168 28.31 3.01 0.40
C THR A 168 27.18 2.12 -0.10
N ALA A 169 26.16 1.83 0.73
CA ALA A 169 25.04 1.03 0.32
C ALA A 169 24.16 1.76 -0.70
N PHE A 170 23.60 1.04 -1.68
CA PHE A 170 22.74 1.59 -2.72
C PHE A 170 21.50 2.32 -2.17
N TYR A 171 21.15 2.04 -0.93
CA TYR A 171 19.98 2.60 -0.22
C TYR A 171 20.35 3.67 0.81
N ALA A 172 21.63 4.02 0.97
CA ALA A 172 22.07 4.92 2.04
C ALA A 172 21.40 6.30 1.96
N GLU A 173 21.35 6.90 0.77
CA GLU A 173 20.67 8.18 0.55
C GLU A 173 19.16 8.07 0.78
N ALA A 174 18.54 6.98 0.33
CA ALA A 174 17.12 6.75 0.51
C ALA A 174 16.73 6.61 2.00
N VAL A 175 17.58 5.96 2.80
CA VAL A 175 17.37 5.84 4.25
C VAL A 175 17.61 7.17 4.96
N ALA A 176 18.59 7.96 4.50
CA ALA A 176 18.83 9.29 5.06
C ALA A 176 17.73 10.31 4.71
N TRP A 177 17.02 10.08 3.60
CA TRP A 177 15.86 10.87 3.19
C TRP A 177 14.61 10.57 4.03
N ALA A 178 14.35 9.28 4.34
CA ALA A 178 13.14 8.82 5.02
C ALA A 178 13.15 9.16 6.52
#